data_66183a8053609fdd7dc7527f9a747048
#
_entry.id   66183a8053609fdd7dc7527f9a747048
#
_cell.length_a   1.000
_cell.length_b   1.000
_cell.length_c   1.000
_cell.angle_alpha   90.00
_cell.angle_beta   90.00
_cell.angle_gamma   90.00
#
_symmetry.space_group_name_H-M   'P 1'
#
loop_
_entity.id
_entity.type
_entity.pdbx_description
1 polymer ?
#
loop_
_entity_poly.entity_id
_entity_poly.type
_entity_poly.pdbx_seq_one_letter_code
_entity_poly.pdbx_strand_id
1 'polypeptide(L)'
;TSRGVHHLWFVDGRYVHCAAGAPDFRPRNPKDDQCYRIVDIREPSKPVEVGRWWLPGTRDGDAEPPPPRHPKFDSGYRAHNTNVYPQRPDRAYIGYLDGGAIVLDISDMGKPRLLSRWDYHPPMPGFCHTVLPLFEPGLLVVSDESTKDGGLDWPKLVWIVDVRDEKNP
;
A
#
# COMPACT_ATOMS: atom_id res chain seq x y z
N THR A 1 4.68 11.10 17.31
CA THR A 1 5.27 9.73 17.33
C THR A 1 4.80 9.00 16.10
N SER A 2 5.71 8.48 15.28
CA SER A 2 5.35 7.67 14.12
C SER A 2 4.86 6.29 14.55
N ARG A 3 3.92 5.71 13.80
CA ARG A 3 3.55 4.31 13.94
C ARG A 3 4.74 3.44 13.50
N GLY A 4 5.02 2.38 14.24
CA GLY A 4 6.06 1.41 13.91
C GLY A 4 5.76 0.65 12.62
N VAL A 5 6.55 -0.40 12.35
CA VAL A 5 6.31 -1.30 11.22
C VAL A 5 5.04 -2.12 11.49
N HIS A 6 4.08 -2.03 10.56
CA HIS A 6 2.83 -2.78 10.61
C HIS A 6 2.95 -4.10 9.86
N HIS A 7 3.49 -4.06 8.66
CA HIS A 7 3.70 -5.21 7.80
C HIS A 7 5.07 -5.11 7.14
N LEU A 8 5.73 -6.24 6.95
CA LEU A 8 6.99 -6.33 6.21
C LEU A 8 6.96 -7.51 5.25
N TRP A 9 7.69 -7.36 4.14
CA TRP A 9 7.90 -8.38 3.14
C TRP A 9 9.36 -8.42 2.73
N PHE A 10 9.91 -9.62 2.61
CA PHE A 10 11.32 -9.81 2.34
C PHE A 10 11.49 -11.00 1.38
N VAL A 11 12.11 -10.80 0.23
CA VAL A 11 12.13 -11.79 -0.85
C VAL A 11 13.49 -12.00 -1.50
N ASP A 12 14.32 -10.95 -1.56
CA ASP A 12 15.55 -10.97 -2.36
C ASP A 12 16.86 -11.06 -1.53
N GLY A 13 16.74 -11.18 -0.21
CA GLY A 13 17.89 -11.24 0.68
C GLY A 13 18.56 -9.88 0.97
N ARG A 14 18.01 -8.77 0.41
CA ARG A 14 18.59 -7.44 0.56
C ARG A 14 17.61 -6.37 1.00
N TYR A 15 16.43 -6.31 0.39
CA TYR A 15 15.49 -5.24 0.65
C TYR A 15 14.29 -5.72 1.48
N VAL A 16 13.98 -4.97 2.51
CA VAL A 16 12.72 -5.12 3.25
C VAL A 16 11.73 -4.09 2.72
N HIS A 17 10.59 -4.57 2.28
CA HIS A 17 9.46 -3.77 1.84
C HIS A 17 8.46 -3.70 2.99
N CYS A 18 8.17 -2.51 3.51
CA CYS A 18 7.31 -2.42 4.69
C CYS A 18 6.31 -1.28 4.65
N ALA A 19 5.17 -1.52 5.31
CA ALA A 19 4.21 -0.50 5.67
C ALA A 19 4.58 0.03 7.06
N ALA A 20 5.00 1.29 7.16
CA ALA A 20 5.47 1.85 8.41
C ALA A 20 5.32 3.37 8.44
N GLY A 21 5.21 3.92 9.65
CA GLY A 21 5.40 5.34 9.88
C GLY A 21 6.87 5.73 9.74
N ALA A 22 7.12 7.01 9.56
CA ALA A 22 8.47 7.59 9.58
C ALA A 22 8.47 8.88 10.42
N PRO A 23 9.56 9.17 11.16
CA PRO A 23 9.60 10.34 12.05
C PRO A 23 9.41 11.67 11.32
N ASP A 24 9.81 11.72 10.05
CA ASP A 24 9.73 12.88 9.15
C ASP A 24 8.52 12.86 8.22
N PHE A 25 7.69 11.81 8.30
CA PHE A 25 6.43 11.73 7.57
C PHE A 25 5.31 12.33 8.41
N ARG A 26 4.77 13.47 7.97
CA ARG A 26 3.67 14.18 8.63
C ARG A 26 2.41 14.02 7.79
N PRO A 27 1.48 13.14 8.18
CA PRO A 27 0.23 13.01 7.45
C PRO A 27 -0.70 14.20 7.73
N ARG A 28 -1.45 14.64 6.71
CA ARG A 28 -2.52 15.64 6.88
C ARG A 28 -3.67 15.15 7.77
N ASN A 29 -3.93 13.85 7.72
CA ASN A 29 -4.88 13.20 8.61
C ASN A 29 -4.13 12.17 9.48
N PRO A 30 -4.32 12.14 10.79
CA PRO A 30 -3.64 11.18 11.68
C PRO A 30 -3.85 9.71 11.33
N LYS A 31 -4.89 9.37 10.56
CA LYS A 31 -5.14 8.00 10.10
C LYS A 31 -4.23 7.58 8.95
N ASP A 32 -3.60 8.53 8.23
CA ASP A 32 -2.77 8.28 7.06
C ASP A 32 -1.28 8.11 7.44
N ASP A 33 -1.02 7.57 8.60
CA ASP A 33 0.27 7.61 9.29
C ASP A 33 1.29 6.53 8.88
N GLN A 34 0.99 5.75 7.83
CA GLN A 34 1.88 4.72 7.29
C GLN A 34 2.07 4.90 5.79
N CYS A 35 3.31 4.87 5.36
CA CYS A 35 3.69 4.85 3.95
C CYS A 35 4.38 3.53 3.58
N TYR A 36 4.54 3.28 2.29
CA TYR A 36 5.41 2.22 1.79
C TYR A 36 6.86 2.67 1.92
N ARG A 37 7.71 1.80 2.48
CA ARG A 37 9.14 2.06 2.67
C ARG A 37 9.97 0.88 2.22
N ILE A 38 11.13 1.17 1.65
CA ILE A 38 12.12 0.18 1.24
C ILE A 38 13.38 0.40 2.07
N VAL A 39 13.82 -0.64 2.75
CA VAL A 39 14.98 -0.61 3.65
C VAL A 39 16.04 -1.59 3.16
N ASP A 40 17.22 -1.11 2.85
CA ASP A 40 18.39 -1.93 2.52
C ASP A 40 19.01 -2.49 3.82
N ILE A 41 19.08 -3.82 3.89
CA ILE A 41 19.63 -4.54 5.04
C ILE A 41 20.86 -5.36 4.69
N ARG A 42 21.62 -4.97 3.66
CA ARG A 42 22.93 -5.64 3.34
C ARG A 42 23.84 -5.69 4.55
N GLU A 43 23.79 -4.66 5.39
CA GLU A 43 24.41 -4.62 6.69
C GLU A 43 23.30 -4.59 7.76
N PRO A 44 22.88 -5.75 8.29
CA PRO A 44 21.71 -5.82 9.20
C PRO A 44 21.84 -5.00 10.47
N SER A 45 23.08 -4.71 10.90
CA SER A 45 23.34 -3.85 12.06
C SER A 45 23.15 -2.36 11.76
N LYS A 46 23.05 -1.98 10.47
CA LYS A 46 22.90 -0.61 9.99
C LYS A 46 21.88 -0.53 8.85
N PRO A 47 20.60 -0.81 9.11
CA PRO A 47 19.57 -0.74 8.08
C PRO A 47 19.41 0.70 7.56
N VAL A 48 19.29 0.86 6.25
CA VAL A 48 19.19 2.15 5.59
C VAL A 48 17.90 2.22 4.77
N GLU A 49 17.04 3.19 5.03
CA GLU A 49 15.93 3.48 4.13
C GLU A 49 16.48 4.03 2.82
N VAL A 50 16.09 3.39 1.71
CA VAL A 50 16.54 3.77 0.36
C VAL A 50 15.43 4.39 -0.48
N GLY A 51 14.17 4.10 -0.17
CA GLY A 51 13.03 4.65 -0.89
C GLY A 51 11.75 4.59 -0.08
N ARG A 52 10.80 5.43 -0.47
CA ARG A 52 9.44 5.45 0.09
C ARG A 52 8.43 5.96 -0.93
N TRP A 53 7.19 5.58 -0.70
CA TRP A 53 6.06 6.09 -1.47
C TRP A 53 4.83 6.24 -0.57
N TRP A 54 4.05 7.29 -0.81
CA TRP A 54 2.75 7.53 -0.19
C TRP A 54 1.76 8.02 -1.24
N LEU A 55 0.48 7.87 -0.96
CA LEU A 55 -0.56 8.39 -1.85
C LEU A 55 -0.49 9.94 -1.85
N PRO A 56 -0.30 10.57 -3.02
CA PRO A 56 -0.28 12.03 -3.12
C PRO A 56 -1.52 12.68 -2.50
N GLY A 57 -1.33 13.79 -1.83
CA GLY A 57 -2.38 14.51 -1.10
C GLY A 57 -2.55 14.09 0.36
N THR A 58 -1.88 13.02 0.82
CA THR A 58 -2.01 12.54 2.21
C THR A 58 -0.96 13.11 3.17
N ARG A 59 0.13 13.67 2.67
CA ARG A 59 1.22 14.24 3.46
C ARG A 59 1.15 15.77 3.47
N ASP A 60 1.55 16.39 4.59
CA ASP A 60 1.75 17.83 4.68
C ASP A 60 2.77 18.30 3.62
N GLY A 61 2.40 19.35 2.89
CA GLY A 61 3.22 19.92 1.82
C GLY A 61 3.03 19.28 0.45
N ASP A 62 2.19 18.24 0.31
CA ASP A 62 1.83 17.73 -1.01
C ASP A 62 1.07 18.80 -1.81
N ALA A 63 1.36 18.90 -3.11
CA ALA A 63 0.67 19.81 -4.01
C ALA A 63 -0.77 19.36 -4.32
N GLU A 64 -0.99 18.06 -4.32
CA GLU A 64 -2.29 17.46 -4.57
C GLU A 64 -3.26 17.69 -3.41
N PRO A 65 -4.55 17.85 -3.68
CA PRO A 65 -5.56 17.92 -2.63
C PRO A 65 -5.66 16.57 -1.90
N PRO A 66 -6.12 16.57 -0.64
CA PRO A 66 -6.38 15.33 0.07
C PRO A 66 -7.46 14.51 -0.65
N PRO A 67 -7.34 13.17 -0.67
CA PRO A 67 -8.35 12.32 -1.28
C PRO A 67 -9.69 12.42 -0.53
N PRO A 68 -10.83 12.19 -1.23
CA PRO A 68 -12.16 12.23 -0.60
C PRO A 68 -12.29 11.10 0.42
N ARG A 69 -12.97 11.38 1.54
CA ARG A 69 -13.17 10.41 2.62
C ARG A 69 -14.62 9.98 2.71
N HIS A 70 -14.85 8.70 3.01
CA HIS A 70 -16.18 8.22 3.26
C HIS A 70 -16.66 8.70 4.65
N PRO A 71 -17.89 9.25 4.78
CA PRO A 71 -18.35 9.87 6.03
C PRO A 71 -18.50 8.89 7.21
N LYS A 72 -18.64 7.60 6.94
CA LYS A 72 -18.83 6.55 7.97
C LYS A 72 -17.67 5.55 8.02
N PHE A 73 -17.00 5.29 6.91
CA PHE A 73 -15.97 4.27 6.76
C PHE A 73 -14.68 4.93 6.37
N ASP A 74 -13.91 5.37 7.34
CA ASP A 74 -12.62 6.02 7.13
C ASP A 74 -11.57 5.31 7.98
N SER A 75 -10.82 4.43 7.34
CA SER A 75 -9.72 3.66 7.92
C SER A 75 -8.36 4.30 7.68
N GLY A 76 -8.32 5.31 6.83
CA GLY A 76 -7.14 6.06 6.44
C GLY A 76 -6.55 5.62 5.11
N TYR A 77 -5.92 6.55 4.45
CA TYR A 77 -5.14 6.33 3.23
C TYR A 77 -3.71 5.97 3.63
N ARG A 78 -3.46 4.70 3.91
CA ARG A 78 -2.15 4.24 4.39
C ARG A 78 -1.80 2.86 3.88
N ALA A 79 -0.51 2.59 3.71
CA ALA A 79 -0.01 1.28 3.34
C ALA A 79 -0.33 0.26 4.43
N HIS A 80 -0.75 -0.93 4.03
CA HIS A 80 -1.03 -2.06 4.91
C HIS A 80 -0.16 -3.26 4.55
N ASN A 81 -0.53 -4.06 3.55
CA ASN A 81 0.33 -5.13 3.05
C ASN A 81 1.20 -4.63 1.89
N THR A 82 2.46 -5.07 1.86
CA THR A 82 3.46 -4.63 0.89
C THR A 82 4.18 -5.84 0.32
N ASN A 83 3.71 -6.34 -0.83
CA ASN A 83 4.20 -7.59 -1.40
C ASN A 83 5.04 -7.36 -2.65
N VAL A 84 6.17 -8.05 -2.75
CA VAL A 84 7.03 -8.12 -3.93
C VAL A 84 7.29 -9.59 -4.23
N TYR A 85 7.31 -9.98 -5.49
CA TYR A 85 7.44 -11.38 -5.88
C TYR A 85 8.64 -11.59 -6.80
N PRO A 86 9.32 -12.75 -6.70
CA PRO A 86 10.49 -13.05 -7.55
C PRO A 86 10.18 -13.01 -9.06
N GLN A 87 8.93 -13.29 -9.45
CA GLN A 87 8.48 -13.24 -10.85
C GLN A 87 8.45 -11.80 -11.40
N ARG A 88 8.26 -10.81 -10.53
CA ARG A 88 8.23 -9.38 -10.87
C ARG A 88 8.89 -8.57 -9.76
N PRO A 89 10.23 -8.67 -9.64
CA PRO A 89 10.98 -7.97 -8.59
C PRO A 89 10.98 -6.43 -8.78
N ASP A 90 10.53 -5.98 -9.93
CA ASP A 90 10.37 -4.58 -10.32
C ASP A 90 8.99 -4.00 -9.95
N ARG A 91 8.14 -4.78 -9.25
CA ARG A 91 6.77 -4.37 -8.87
C ARG A 91 6.51 -4.59 -7.39
N ALA A 92 5.88 -3.62 -6.76
CA ALA A 92 5.29 -3.79 -5.43
C ALA A 92 3.76 -3.72 -5.53
N TYR A 93 3.10 -4.69 -4.91
CA TYR A 93 1.64 -4.81 -4.84
C TYR A 93 1.21 -4.48 -3.42
N ILE A 94 0.45 -3.41 -3.26
CA ILE A 94 0.18 -2.83 -1.94
C ILE A 94 -1.31 -2.72 -1.69
N GLY A 95 -1.78 -3.33 -0.60
CA GLY A 95 -3.07 -2.98 -0.01
C GLY A 95 -2.91 -1.64 0.71
N TYR A 96 -3.69 -0.63 0.28
CA TYR A 96 -3.52 0.74 0.78
C TYR A 96 -4.77 1.23 1.52
N LEU A 97 -5.39 0.37 2.29
CA LEU A 97 -6.65 0.57 3.00
C LEU A 97 -7.71 1.31 2.14
N ASP A 98 -8.04 2.56 2.50
CA ASP A 98 -9.01 3.36 1.74
C ASP A 98 -8.46 3.85 0.39
N GLY A 99 -7.18 3.68 0.15
CA GLY A 99 -6.52 3.96 -1.13
C GLY A 99 -6.71 2.89 -2.20
N GLY A 100 -7.23 1.71 -1.83
CA GLY A 100 -7.43 0.59 -2.74
C GLY A 100 -6.16 -0.21 -3.01
N ALA A 101 -6.12 -0.87 -4.16
CA ALA A 101 -4.97 -1.63 -4.63
C ALA A 101 -4.00 -0.73 -5.38
N ILE A 102 -2.75 -0.71 -4.94
CA ILE A 102 -1.68 0.09 -5.55
C ILE A 102 -0.65 -0.84 -6.16
N VAL A 103 -0.26 -0.57 -7.40
CA VAL A 103 0.90 -1.19 -8.03
C VAL A 103 1.96 -0.11 -8.26
N LEU A 104 3.14 -0.34 -7.71
CA LEU A 104 4.28 0.55 -7.90
C LEU A 104 5.32 -0.07 -8.83
N ASP A 105 5.92 0.77 -9.65
CA ASP A 105 7.21 0.50 -10.30
C ASP A 105 8.32 0.77 -9.29
N ILE A 106 9.07 -0.27 -8.93
CA ILE A 106 10.21 -0.24 -8.02
C ILE A 106 11.51 -0.67 -8.70
N SER A 107 11.58 -0.57 -10.01
CA SER A 107 12.83 -0.84 -10.78
C SER A 107 13.99 0.03 -10.29
N ASP A 108 13.70 1.25 -9.83
CA ASP A 108 14.59 2.07 -9.01
C ASP A 108 14.07 2.08 -7.56
N MET A 109 14.71 1.30 -6.69
CA MET A 109 14.34 1.21 -5.27
C MET A 109 14.40 2.55 -4.54
N GLY A 110 15.20 3.50 -5.03
CA GLY A 110 15.30 4.85 -4.47
C GLY A 110 14.15 5.78 -4.89
N LYS A 111 13.40 5.41 -5.92
CA LYS A 111 12.35 6.25 -6.51
C LYS A 111 11.12 5.45 -6.91
N PRO A 112 10.43 4.81 -5.98
CA PRO A 112 9.17 4.11 -6.27
C PRO A 112 8.16 5.05 -6.94
N ARG A 113 7.51 4.58 -8.00
CA ARG A 113 6.54 5.38 -8.78
C ARG A 113 5.22 4.64 -8.90
N LEU A 114 4.13 5.38 -8.82
CA LEU A 114 2.81 4.83 -9.10
C LEU A 114 2.75 4.34 -10.54
N LEU A 115 2.43 3.07 -10.71
CA LEU A 115 2.13 2.48 -12.01
C LEU A 115 0.62 2.47 -12.25
N SER A 116 -0.14 1.96 -11.29
CA SER A 116 -1.60 1.99 -11.33
C SER A 116 -2.21 1.96 -9.94
N ARG A 117 -3.47 2.38 -9.88
CA ARG A 117 -4.31 2.33 -8.70
C ARG A 117 -5.70 1.87 -9.10
N TRP A 118 -6.16 0.80 -8.48
CA TRP A 118 -7.55 0.41 -8.56
C TRP A 118 -8.27 0.81 -7.27
N ASP A 119 -9.21 1.76 -7.42
CA ASP A 119 -9.86 2.45 -6.32
C ASP A 119 -11.37 2.20 -6.34
N TYR A 120 -11.91 1.79 -5.20
CA TYR A 120 -13.33 1.53 -5.00
C TYR A 120 -13.91 2.26 -3.77
N HIS A 121 -13.10 3.06 -3.10
CA HIS A 121 -13.48 3.81 -1.91
C HIS A 121 -13.33 5.33 -2.15
N PRO A 122 -14.37 6.14 -1.86
CA PRO A 122 -15.77 5.77 -1.74
C PRO A 122 -16.39 5.38 -3.09
N PRO A 123 -17.56 4.75 -3.22
CA PRO A 123 -18.60 4.61 -2.20
C PRO A 123 -18.50 3.35 -1.33
N MET A 124 -17.65 2.37 -1.71
CA MET A 124 -17.49 1.17 -0.88
C MET A 124 -16.70 1.46 0.39
N PRO A 125 -16.83 0.65 1.45
CA PRO A 125 -16.19 0.92 2.74
C PRO A 125 -14.67 0.96 2.75
N GLY A 126 -14.02 0.43 1.71
CA GLY A 126 -12.57 0.31 1.68
C GLY A 126 -12.03 -0.75 2.64
N PHE A 127 -10.81 -0.51 3.14
CA PHE A 127 -9.98 -1.43 3.90
C PHE A 127 -9.34 -2.52 3.03
N CYS A 128 -8.77 -2.09 1.91
CA CYS A 128 -7.96 -2.94 1.05
C CYS A 128 -6.76 -3.47 1.83
N HIS A 129 -6.78 -4.76 2.17
CA HIS A 129 -5.77 -5.40 2.99
C HIS A 129 -4.66 -6.01 2.15
N THR A 130 -5.02 -6.93 1.26
CA THR A 130 -4.07 -7.73 0.49
C THR A 130 -4.30 -7.57 -1.01
N VAL A 131 -3.21 -7.45 -1.75
CA VAL A 131 -3.19 -7.44 -3.22
C VAL A 131 -2.27 -8.56 -3.69
N LEU A 132 -2.87 -9.62 -4.23
CA LEU A 132 -2.17 -10.82 -4.68
C LEU A 132 -2.21 -10.93 -6.20
N PRO A 133 -1.07 -10.83 -6.91
CA PRO A 133 -1.03 -11.03 -8.35
C PRO A 133 -1.12 -12.53 -8.72
N LEU A 134 -1.94 -12.81 -9.71
CA LEU A 134 -1.96 -14.07 -10.46
C LEU A 134 -1.36 -13.77 -11.83
N PHE A 135 -0.06 -14.02 -11.98
CA PHE A 135 0.72 -13.53 -13.12
C PHE A 135 0.25 -14.08 -14.46
N GLU A 136 0.01 -15.41 -14.54
CA GLU A 136 -0.35 -16.04 -15.80
C GLU A 136 -1.73 -15.61 -16.34
N PRO A 137 -2.82 -15.53 -15.57
CA PRO A 137 -4.05 -14.97 -16.12
C PRO A 137 -4.04 -13.45 -16.19
N GLY A 138 -3.03 -12.75 -15.62
CA GLY A 138 -2.99 -11.29 -15.58
C GLY A 138 -4.10 -10.69 -14.71
N LEU A 139 -4.25 -11.23 -13.50
CA LEU A 139 -5.28 -10.80 -12.54
C LEU A 139 -4.67 -10.37 -11.21
N LEU A 140 -5.36 -9.50 -10.48
CA LEU A 140 -5.14 -9.31 -9.06
C LEU A 140 -6.33 -9.87 -8.27
N VAL A 141 -6.02 -10.60 -7.21
CA VAL A 141 -6.99 -10.90 -6.15
C VAL A 141 -6.80 -9.86 -5.06
N VAL A 142 -7.80 -9.04 -4.83
CA VAL A 142 -7.78 -7.97 -3.83
C VAL A 142 -8.77 -8.32 -2.73
N SER A 143 -8.34 -8.34 -1.49
CA SER A 143 -9.23 -8.64 -0.36
C SER A 143 -9.28 -7.50 0.64
N ASP A 144 -10.48 -7.21 1.10
CA ASP A 144 -10.74 -6.35 2.24
C ASP A 144 -10.55 -7.12 3.56
N GLU A 145 -10.39 -6.39 4.66
CA GLU A 145 -10.36 -6.94 6.01
C GLU A 145 -11.53 -6.43 6.84
N SER A 146 -12.16 -7.34 7.60
CA SER A 146 -13.07 -6.96 8.69
C SER A 146 -12.27 -6.76 9.97
N THR A 147 -12.49 -5.63 10.63
CA THR A 147 -11.77 -5.27 11.85
C THR A 147 -12.65 -5.28 13.09
N LYS A 148 -13.94 -5.64 12.95
CA LYS A 148 -14.88 -5.78 14.06
C LYS A 148 -15.24 -7.24 14.30
N ASP A 149 -15.31 -7.61 15.57
CA ASP A 149 -15.69 -8.94 15.97
C ASP A 149 -17.07 -9.34 15.42
N GLY A 150 -17.21 -10.63 15.11
CA GLY A 150 -18.47 -11.18 14.63
C GLY A 150 -18.94 -10.69 13.26
N GLY A 151 -18.06 -10.06 12.47
CA GLY A 151 -18.43 -9.53 11.16
C GLY A 151 -19.40 -8.35 11.23
N LEU A 152 -19.37 -7.58 12.32
CA LEU A 152 -20.21 -6.40 12.52
C LEU A 152 -19.79 -5.19 11.67
N ASP A 153 -18.75 -5.34 10.86
CA ASP A 153 -18.39 -4.40 9.81
C ASP A 153 -19.39 -4.47 8.65
N TRP A 154 -19.35 -3.43 7.83
CA TRP A 154 -19.90 -3.52 6.50
C TRP A 154 -19.29 -4.72 5.76
N PRO A 155 -20.05 -5.46 4.91
CA PRO A 155 -19.52 -6.58 4.16
C PRO A 155 -18.21 -6.25 3.48
N LYS A 156 -17.20 -7.09 3.72
CA LYS A 156 -15.89 -7.01 3.09
C LYS A 156 -15.87 -7.93 1.88
N LEU A 157 -15.19 -7.49 0.84
CA LEU A 157 -15.27 -8.11 -0.46
C LEU A 157 -13.93 -8.71 -0.86
N VAL A 158 -13.99 -9.70 -1.73
CA VAL A 158 -12.86 -10.17 -2.51
C VAL A 158 -13.13 -9.77 -3.96
N TRP A 159 -12.18 -9.08 -4.55
CA TRP A 159 -12.26 -8.56 -5.90
C TRP A 159 -11.30 -9.31 -6.81
N ILE A 160 -11.71 -9.56 -8.04
CA ILE A 160 -10.85 -10.04 -9.11
C ILE A 160 -10.73 -8.91 -10.13
N VAL A 161 -9.52 -8.40 -10.28
CA VAL A 161 -9.25 -7.23 -11.11
C VAL A 161 -8.37 -7.67 -12.28
N ASP A 162 -8.77 -7.35 -13.50
CA ASP A 162 -7.98 -7.59 -14.71
C ASP A 162 -6.83 -6.58 -14.80
N VAL A 163 -5.60 -7.08 -14.87
CA VAL A 163 -4.38 -6.27 -14.97
C VAL A 163 -3.49 -6.70 -16.12
N ARG A 164 -4.07 -7.28 -17.16
CA ARG A 164 -3.34 -7.57 -18.42
C ARG A 164 -2.75 -6.28 -19.02
N ASP A 165 -3.42 -5.16 -18.82
CA ASP A 165 -2.79 -3.84 -18.90
C ASP A 165 -2.55 -3.32 -17.48
N GLU A 166 -1.31 -3.43 -16.99
CA GLU A 166 -0.95 -3.01 -15.62
C GLU A 166 -1.23 -1.53 -15.33
N LYS A 167 -1.40 -0.70 -16.35
CA LYS A 167 -1.65 0.74 -16.18
C LYS A 167 -3.13 1.09 -16.08
N ASN A 168 -3.99 0.17 -16.49
CA ASN A 168 -5.46 0.35 -16.54
C ASN A 168 -6.17 -0.87 -15.95
N PRO A 169 -6.08 -1.07 -14.65
CA PRO A 169 -6.74 -2.18 -13.95
C PRO A 169 -8.26 -2.02 -13.95
#